data_b46d3a5e90ef89177b3da4e22d012db9
#
_entry.id   b46d3a5e90ef89177b3da4e22d012db9
#
_cell.length_a   1.000
_cell.length_b   1.000
_cell.length_c   1.000
_cell.angle_alpha   90.00
_cell.angle_beta   90.00
_cell.angle_gamma   90.00
#
_symmetry.space_group_name_H-M   'P 1'
#
loop_
_entity.id
_entity.type
_entity.pdbx_description
1 polymer ?
#
loop_
_entity_poly.entity_id
_entity_poly.type
_entity_poly.pdbx_seq_one_letter_code
_entity_poly.pdbx_strand_id
1 'polypeptide(L)'
;MLFRSARADLPPFFVVGGARLLAAAAETRGMAIPIRPIARPEEAAEVFADALPVLGDGDCAYRPGSPDVDGARLALVSLARATALAVEGAAAGLVTGPIAKARLAEAGFHHPGQTEFVAQACGVSAQDAVMLLAGPSLRTVPITVHCALARVPGLLSVDLIRNRATITARALQRDFGIPRPRLAICALNPHGGEEGRFGDEEARIIVPAIAALREAGIDASGPHSADALFAPHARARYDAAICMYHDQALIPLKALDFDNGVNMTLGLPIVRTSPDHGTAFDIAGQGTADPGAMIAAIRMAGECAARRAEG
;
A
#
# COMPACT_ATOMS: atom_id res chain seq x y z
N MET A 1 -0.45 -22.19 -11.96
CA MET A 1 -1.31 -21.56 -13.01
C MET A 1 -1.14 -20.04 -13.05
N LEU A 2 -1.17 -19.35 -11.91
CA LEU A 2 -1.08 -17.88 -11.77
C LEU A 2 0.19 -17.25 -12.35
N PHE A 3 1.37 -17.83 -12.10
CA PHE A 3 2.62 -17.28 -12.64
C PHE A 3 2.64 -17.22 -14.17
N ARG A 4 2.08 -18.24 -14.85
CA ARG A 4 2.04 -18.28 -16.31
C ARG A 4 0.92 -17.43 -16.92
N SER A 5 -0.27 -17.39 -16.33
CA SER A 5 -1.42 -16.68 -16.90
C SER A 5 -1.39 -15.17 -16.66
N ALA A 6 -0.89 -14.72 -15.49
CA ALA A 6 -0.76 -13.31 -15.16
C ALA A 6 0.56 -12.68 -15.61
N ARG A 7 1.53 -13.49 -16.04
CA ARG A 7 2.89 -13.06 -16.39
C ARG A 7 2.94 -12.12 -17.61
N ALA A 8 2.08 -12.34 -18.60
CA ALA A 8 2.06 -11.52 -19.82
C ALA A 8 1.71 -10.04 -19.53
N ASP A 9 1.00 -9.79 -18.44
CA ASP A 9 0.49 -8.46 -18.07
C ASP A 9 1.22 -7.83 -16.86
N LEU A 10 2.26 -8.52 -16.35
CA LEU A 10 3.03 -8.01 -15.21
C LEU A 10 4.40 -7.50 -15.66
N PRO A 11 4.88 -6.39 -15.06
CA PRO A 11 6.27 -5.98 -15.23
C PRO A 11 7.20 -7.07 -14.69
N PRO A 12 8.41 -7.22 -15.25
CA PRO A 12 9.41 -8.12 -14.68
C PRO A 12 9.67 -7.81 -13.22
N PHE A 13 9.66 -8.83 -12.37
CA PHE A 13 9.98 -8.71 -10.95
C PHE A 13 10.81 -9.91 -10.48
N PHE A 14 11.48 -9.74 -9.36
CA PHE A 14 12.14 -10.83 -8.64
C PHE A 14 11.66 -10.89 -7.20
N VAL A 15 11.75 -12.06 -6.62
CA VAL A 15 11.44 -12.26 -5.19
C VAL A 15 12.73 -12.20 -4.40
N VAL A 16 12.75 -11.41 -3.33
CA VAL A 16 13.82 -11.47 -2.32
C VAL A 16 13.40 -12.47 -1.26
N GLY A 17 14.07 -13.61 -1.18
CA GLY A 17 13.68 -14.70 -0.27
C GLY A 17 14.36 -16.02 -0.56
N GLY A 18 13.79 -17.13 -0.03
CA GLY A 18 14.31 -18.49 -0.15
C GLY A 18 13.84 -19.20 -1.42
N ALA A 19 14.75 -19.58 -2.30
CA ALA A 19 14.42 -20.29 -3.54
C ALA A 19 13.86 -21.69 -3.27
N ARG A 20 14.43 -22.43 -2.30
CA ARG A 20 13.96 -23.78 -1.94
C ARG A 20 12.60 -23.73 -1.25
N LEU A 21 12.35 -22.70 -0.39
CA LEU A 21 11.06 -22.45 0.23
C LEU A 21 9.97 -22.30 -0.84
N LEU A 22 10.23 -21.45 -1.86
CA LEU A 22 9.29 -21.20 -2.94
C LEU A 22 9.09 -22.43 -3.83
N ALA A 23 10.16 -23.20 -4.09
CA ALA A 23 10.07 -24.46 -4.82
C ALA A 23 9.20 -25.48 -4.09
N ALA A 24 9.41 -25.67 -2.78
CA ALA A 24 8.60 -26.56 -1.95
C ALA A 24 7.13 -26.11 -1.89
N ALA A 25 6.87 -24.80 -1.82
CA ALA A 25 5.53 -24.27 -1.88
C ALA A 25 4.84 -24.55 -3.22
N ALA A 26 5.55 -24.41 -4.33
CA ALA A 26 5.03 -24.71 -5.67
C ALA A 26 4.75 -26.20 -5.83
N GLU A 27 5.68 -27.06 -5.41
CA GLU A 27 5.54 -28.52 -5.46
C GLU A 27 4.33 -29.00 -4.64
N THR A 28 4.22 -28.57 -3.38
CA THR A 28 3.09 -28.93 -2.49
C THR A 28 1.74 -28.58 -3.10
N ARG A 29 1.68 -27.59 -3.99
CA ARG A 29 0.47 -27.14 -4.68
C ARG A 29 0.29 -27.71 -6.08
N GLY A 30 1.18 -28.61 -6.50
CA GLY A 30 1.16 -29.16 -7.86
C GLY A 30 1.38 -28.10 -8.94
N MET A 31 2.07 -27.00 -8.62
CA MET A 31 2.31 -25.89 -9.54
C MET A 31 3.68 -26.05 -10.20
N ALA A 32 3.70 -26.28 -11.52
CA ALA A 32 4.92 -26.31 -12.31
C ALA A 32 5.46 -24.88 -12.56
N ILE A 33 6.08 -24.29 -11.53
CA ILE A 33 6.71 -22.95 -11.62
C ILE A 33 8.22 -23.16 -11.61
N PRO A 34 8.94 -22.88 -12.72
CA PRO A 34 10.39 -22.85 -12.68
C PRO A 34 10.87 -21.73 -11.76
N ILE A 35 11.69 -22.06 -10.77
CA ILE A 35 12.29 -21.10 -9.84
C ILE A 35 13.78 -21.06 -10.15
N ARG A 36 14.32 -19.85 -10.38
CA ARG A 36 15.72 -19.66 -10.70
C ARG A 36 16.37 -18.66 -9.74
N PRO A 37 17.35 -19.11 -8.93
CA PRO A 37 18.18 -18.17 -8.18
C PRO A 37 18.94 -17.24 -9.13
N ILE A 38 19.01 -15.95 -8.75
CA ILE A 38 19.81 -14.92 -9.40
C ILE A 38 20.79 -14.33 -8.40
N ALA A 39 21.94 -13.88 -8.87
CA ALA A 39 22.97 -13.24 -8.04
C ALA A 39 22.77 -11.73 -7.93
N ARG A 40 22.21 -11.10 -8.96
CA ARG A 40 22.04 -9.66 -9.07
C ARG A 40 20.66 -9.29 -9.65
N PRO A 41 20.09 -8.13 -9.23
CA PRO A 41 18.80 -7.66 -9.72
C PRO A 41 18.69 -7.54 -11.25
N GLU A 42 19.78 -7.17 -11.93
CA GLU A 42 19.83 -6.94 -13.38
C GLU A 42 19.49 -8.22 -14.18
N GLU A 43 19.73 -9.40 -13.61
CA GLU A 43 19.41 -10.69 -14.23
C GLU A 43 17.90 -10.97 -14.27
N ALA A 44 17.13 -10.24 -13.45
CA ALA A 44 15.71 -10.55 -13.22
C ALA A 44 14.88 -10.47 -14.50
N ALA A 45 15.07 -9.47 -15.34
CA ALA A 45 14.26 -9.26 -16.53
C ALA A 45 14.40 -10.41 -17.53
N GLU A 46 15.63 -10.91 -17.75
CA GLU A 46 15.91 -12.03 -18.62
C GLU A 46 15.33 -13.33 -18.04
N VAL A 47 15.60 -13.60 -16.76
CA VAL A 47 15.13 -14.81 -16.08
C VAL A 47 13.60 -14.85 -16.00
N PHE A 48 12.94 -13.70 -15.76
CA PHE A 48 11.49 -13.62 -15.64
C PHE A 48 10.75 -14.11 -16.90
N ALA A 49 11.39 -14.07 -18.05
CA ALA A 49 10.82 -14.63 -19.28
C ALA A 49 10.46 -16.12 -19.14
N ASP A 50 11.21 -16.93 -18.40
CA ASP A 50 11.07 -18.38 -18.33
C ASP A 50 10.85 -18.93 -16.92
N ALA A 51 11.27 -18.22 -15.89
CA ALA A 51 11.24 -18.68 -14.49
C ALA A 51 10.92 -17.52 -13.53
N LEU A 52 10.57 -17.83 -12.28
CA LEU A 52 10.49 -16.86 -11.20
C LEU A 52 11.92 -16.57 -10.69
N PRO A 53 12.46 -15.35 -10.89
CA PRO A 53 13.78 -15.02 -10.37
C PRO A 53 13.73 -14.85 -8.85
N VAL A 54 14.68 -15.43 -8.13
CA VAL A 54 14.77 -15.31 -6.67
C VAL A 54 16.16 -14.86 -6.28
N LEU A 55 16.22 -13.72 -5.59
CA LEU A 55 17.43 -13.14 -5.05
C LEU A 55 17.48 -13.38 -3.54
N GLY A 56 18.51 -14.06 -3.05
CA GLY A 56 18.73 -14.27 -1.62
C GLY A 56 19.50 -15.52 -1.32
N ASP A 57 20.30 -15.45 -0.24
CA ASP A 57 21.14 -16.56 0.23
C ASP A 57 20.49 -17.34 1.39
N GLY A 58 19.44 -16.76 2.00
CA GLY A 58 18.68 -17.39 3.09
C GLY A 58 17.59 -18.32 2.60
N ASP A 59 17.31 -19.35 3.38
CA ASP A 59 16.21 -20.27 3.12
C ASP A 59 15.67 -20.86 4.43
N CYS A 60 14.47 -21.41 4.42
CA CYS A 60 13.89 -22.13 5.55
C CYS A 60 12.93 -23.23 5.06
N ALA A 61 12.47 -24.07 5.97
CA ALA A 61 11.50 -25.10 5.66
C ALA A 61 10.13 -24.50 5.35
N TYR A 62 9.45 -25.02 4.33
CA TYR A 62 8.08 -24.65 4.03
C TYR A 62 7.11 -25.27 5.05
N ARG A 63 6.49 -24.45 5.88
CA ARG A 63 5.55 -24.85 6.94
C ARG A 63 4.29 -23.98 6.88
N PRO A 64 3.36 -24.22 5.95
CA PRO A 64 2.17 -23.40 5.78
C PRO A 64 1.31 -23.42 7.05
N GLY A 65 0.83 -22.25 7.46
CA GLY A 65 -0.02 -22.07 8.66
C GLY A 65 0.72 -22.20 10.00
N SER A 66 2.00 -22.57 9.99
CA SER A 66 2.79 -22.81 11.21
C SER A 66 4.05 -21.92 11.21
N PRO A 67 3.91 -20.60 11.42
CA PRO A 67 5.03 -19.68 11.38
C PRO A 67 6.01 -19.98 12.52
N ASP A 68 7.29 -20.05 12.17
CA ASP A 68 8.40 -20.27 13.11
C ASP A 68 9.42 -19.13 13.08
N VAL A 69 10.43 -19.20 13.94
CA VAL A 69 11.45 -18.16 14.07
C VAL A 69 12.37 -18.09 12.83
N ASP A 70 12.58 -19.20 12.13
CA ASP A 70 13.44 -19.22 10.94
C ASP A 70 12.73 -18.56 9.76
N GLY A 71 11.43 -18.83 9.58
CA GLY A 71 10.59 -18.14 8.62
C GLY A 71 10.48 -16.64 8.93
N ALA A 72 10.38 -16.26 10.21
CA ALA A 72 10.36 -14.86 10.63
C ALA A 72 11.71 -14.16 10.35
N ARG A 73 12.84 -14.81 10.60
CA ARG A 73 14.17 -14.28 10.25
C ARG A 73 14.34 -14.09 8.76
N LEU A 74 13.95 -15.09 7.95
CA LEU A 74 13.98 -15.00 6.50
C LEU A 74 13.12 -13.83 6.01
N ALA A 75 11.91 -13.68 6.52
CA ALA A 75 11.02 -12.58 6.16
C ALA A 75 11.62 -11.21 6.51
N LEU A 76 12.24 -11.08 7.70
CA LEU A 76 12.88 -9.84 8.13
C LEU A 76 14.09 -9.48 7.25
N VAL A 77 14.96 -10.44 6.98
CA VAL A 77 16.14 -10.24 6.10
C VAL A 77 15.69 -9.89 4.69
N SER A 78 14.66 -10.59 4.18
CA SER A 78 14.10 -10.31 2.85
C SER A 78 13.51 -8.90 2.77
N LEU A 79 12.75 -8.47 3.78
CA LEU A 79 12.19 -7.12 3.85
C LEU A 79 13.31 -6.06 3.86
N ALA A 80 14.33 -6.26 4.70
CA ALA A 80 15.45 -5.32 4.81
C ALA A 80 16.21 -5.22 3.49
N ARG A 81 16.55 -6.36 2.87
CA ARG A 81 17.29 -6.39 1.60
C ARG A 81 16.46 -5.80 0.44
N ALA A 82 15.18 -6.17 0.32
CA ALA A 82 14.32 -5.63 -0.73
C ALA A 82 14.14 -4.11 -0.59
N THR A 83 14.02 -3.62 0.65
CA THR A 83 13.95 -2.19 0.93
C THR A 83 15.25 -1.48 0.53
N ALA A 84 16.41 -2.03 0.90
CA ALA A 84 17.70 -1.47 0.53
C ALA A 84 17.87 -1.38 -1.00
N LEU A 85 17.55 -2.45 -1.73
CA LEU A 85 17.63 -2.46 -3.19
C LEU A 85 16.74 -1.39 -3.85
N ALA A 86 15.55 -1.15 -3.30
CA ALA A 86 14.68 -0.08 -3.80
C ALA A 86 15.24 1.31 -3.47
N VAL A 87 15.79 1.52 -2.28
CA VAL A 87 16.40 2.81 -1.86
C VAL A 87 17.66 3.10 -2.67
N GLU A 88 18.47 2.11 -2.96
CA GLU A 88 19.68 2.20 -3.78
C GLU A 88 19.40 2.36 -5.29
N GLY A 89 18.14 2.21 -5.70
CA GLY A 89 17.73 2.29 -7.12
C GLY A 89 18.03 1.03 -7.94
N ALA A 90 18.49 -0.06 -7.29
CA ALA A 90 18.68 -1.37 -7.95
C ALA A 90 17.35 -2.09 -8.25
N ALA A 91 16.26 -1.67 -7.62
CA ALA A 91 14.91 -2.05 -7.95
C ALA A 91 14.04 -0.81 -8.10
N ALA A 92 13.17 -0.79 -9.10
CA ALA A 92 12.31 0.37 -9.41
C ALA A 92 11.18 0.57 -8.38
N GLY A 93 10.89 -0.44 -7.56
CA GLY A 93 9.88 -0.38 -6.50
C GLY A 93 9.91 -1.60 -5.60
N LEU A 94 9.16 -1.52 -4.51
CA LEU A 94 9.03 -2.54 -3.49
C LEU A 94 7.57 -3.01 -3.38
N VAL A 95 7.35 -4.30 -3.50
CA VAL A 95 6.06 -4.93 -3.20
C VAL A 95 6.23 -5.85 -2.00
N THR A 96 5.43 -5.66 -0.96
CA THR A 96 5.52 -6.48 0.25
C THR A 96 4.26 -7.29 0.47
N GLY A 97 4.41 -8.55 0.87
CA GLY A 97 3.32 -9.34 1.41
C GLY A 97 3.02 -8.98 2.89
N PRO A 98 1.92 -9.52 3.45
CA PRO A 98 1.60 -9.32 4.87
C PRO A 98 2.62 -10.00 5.79
N ILE A 99 2.79 -9.44 6.99
CA ILE A 99 3.70 -9.97 8.02
C ILE A 99 2.96 -10.39 9.29
N ALA A 100 3.47 -11.42 9.95
CA ALA A 100 3.07 -11.79 11.30
C ALA A 100 3.89 -10.98 12.30
N LYS A 101 3.36 -9.82 12.75
CA LYS A 101 4.11 -8.89 13.61
C LYS A 101 4.68 -9.54 14.86
N ALA A 102 3.89 -10.41 15.54
CA ALA A 102 4.35 -11.10 16.75
C ALA A 102 5.58 -11.98 16.46
N ARG A 103 5.60 -12.71 15.34
CA ARG A 103 6.73 -13.55 14.95
C ARG A 103 7.95 -12.75 14.50
N LEU A 104 7.74 -11.66 13.79
CA LEU A 104 8.83 -10.77 13.43
C LEU A 104 9.46 -10.10 14.66
N ALA A 105 8.68 -9.76 15.67
CA ALA A 105 9.19 -9.22 16.93
C ALA A 105 10.14 -10.22 17.64
N GLU A 106 9.83 -11.52 17.63
CA GLU A 106 10.70 -12.59 18.13
C GLU A 106 12.04 -12.67 17.34
N ALA A 107 12.03 -12.26 16.06
CA ALA A 107 13.21 -12.19 15.21
C ALA A 107 13.97 -10.85 15.27
N GLY A 108 13.53 -9.91 16.14
CA GLY A 108 14.18 -8.62 16.34
C GLY A 108 13.57 -7.45 15.55
N PHE A 109 12.36 -7.58 15.04
CA PHE A 109 11.65 -6.47 14.40
C PHE A 109 10.98 -5.58 15.45
N HIS A 110 11.47 -4.34 15.60
CA HIS A 110 11.05 -3.41 16.64
C HIS A 110 10.15 -2.26 16.14
N HIS A 111 9.74 -2.30 14.87
CA HIS A 111 8.85 -1.27 14.30
C HIS A 111 7.37 -1.61 14.52
N PRO A 112 6.48 -0.61 14.62
CA PRO A 112 5.03 -0.83 14.68
C PRO A 112 4.48 -1.61 13.48
N GLY A 113 5.09 -1.42 12.30
CA GLY A 113 4.73 -2.08 11.05
C GLY A 113 5.77 -1.91 9.95
N GLN A 114 5.51 -2.51 8.81
CA GLN A 114 6.40 -2.39 7.63
C GLN A 114 6.49 -0.95 7.12
N THR A 115 5.42 -0.17 7.22
CA THR A 115 5.39 1.21 6.74
C THR A 115 6.41 2.08 7.48
N GLU A 116 6.47 1.96 8.80
CA GLU A 116 7.42 2.70 9.63
C GLU A 116 8.86 2.24 9.39
N PHE A 117 9.06 0.93 9.20
CA PHE A 117 10.37 0.38 8.82
C PHE A 117 10.87 0.95 7.49
N VAL A 118 10.04 0.89 6.45
CA VAL A 118 10.41 1.38 5.11
C VAL A 118 10.59 2.90 5.12
N ALA A 119 9.73 3.65 5.83
CA ALA A 119 9.89 5.11 5.98
C ALA A 119 11.22 5.47 6.62
N GLN A 120 11.60 4.80 7.71
CA GLN A 120 12.90 5.00 8.36
C GLN A 120 14.06 4.67 7.43
N ALA A 121 14.01 3.56 6.70
CA ALA A 121 15.05 3.19 5.73
C ALA A 121 15.18 4.21 4.59
N CYS A 122 14.09 4.89 4.24
CA CYS A 122 14.07 5.99 3.27
C CYS A 122 14.47 7.35 3.85
N GLY A 123 14.75 7.47 5.16
CA GLY A 123 15.01 8.75 5.82
C GLY A 123 13.78 9.66 5.92
N VAL A 124 12.56 9.09 5.82
CA VAL A 124 11.28 9.81 5.85
C VAL A 124 10.63 9.67 7.22
N SER A 125 10.05 10.77 7.72
CA SER A 125 9.24 10.73 8.94
C SER A 125 8.03 9.80 8.78
N ALA A 126 7.71 9.03 9.81
CA ALA A 126 6.50 8.20 9.80
C ALA A 126 5.21 9.02 9.61
N GLN A 127 5.21 10.31 9.94
CA GLN A 127 4.08 11.22 9.70
C GLN A 127 3.88 11.54 8.23
N ASP A 128 4.95 11.51 7.42
CA ASP A 128 4.96 11.80 6.00
C ASP A 128 4.79 10.54 5.14
N ALA A 129 4.85 9.36 5.75
CA ALA A 129 4.47 8.10 5.13
C ALA A 129 2.94 7.96 5.14
N VAL A 130 2.30 8.37 4.05
CA VAL A 130 0.84 8.47 3.94
C VAL A 130 0.27 7.22 3.28
N MET A 131 -0.71 6.60 3.95
CA MET A 131 -1.45 5.46 3.40
C MET A 131 -2.40 5.93 2.31
N LEU A 132 -2.27 5.38 1.13
CA LEU A 132 -3.27 5.43 0.06
C LEU A 132 -3.81 4.02 -0.15
N LEU A 133 -5.11 3.89 -0.18
CA LEU A 133 -5.80 2.70 -0.65
C LEU A 133 -6.33 2.97 -2.05
N ALA A 134 -5.96 2.14 -3.00
CA ALA A 134 -6.31 2.32 -4.40
C ALA A 134 -6.91 1.05 -4.98
N GLY A 135 -8.08 1.18 -5.56
CA GLY A 135 -8.74 0.19 -6.40
C GLY A 135 -9.05 0.75 -7.78
N PRO A 136 -9.57 -0.05 -8.69
CA PRO A 136 -9.98 0.42 -10.02
C PRO A 136 -11.01 1.55 -9.99
N SER A 137 -11.92 1.54 -8.99
CA SER A 137 -13.06 2.46 -8.93
C SER A 137 -12.87 3.63 -7.98
N LEU A 138 -11.93 3.54 -7.03
CA LEU A 138 -11.80 4.51 -5.95
C LEU A 138 -10.38 4.57 -5.40
N ARG A 139 -9.93 5.78 -5.00
CA ARG A 139 -8.73 6.00 -4.18
C ARG A 139 -9.13 6.74 -2.91
N THR A 140 -8.67 6.25 -1.76
CA THR A 140 -8.95 6.87 -0.46
C THR A 140 -7.68 7.01 0.37
N VAL A 141 -7.61 8.08 1.16
CA VAL A 141 -6.48 8.38 2.05
C VAL A 141 -7.03 8.66 3.44
N PRO A 142 -6.82 7.81 4.44
CA PRO A 142 -7.20 8.09 5.82
C PRO A 142 -6.22 9.06 6.48
N ILE A 143 -6.74 10.13 7.07
CA ILE A 143 -5.94 11.09 7.85
C ILE A 143 -5.54 10.51 9.20
N THR A 144 -6.40 9.73 9.84
CA THR A 144 -6.06 8.98 11.05
C THR A 144 -6.21 7.48 10.80
N VAL A 145 -5.25 6.70 11.31
CA VAL A 145 -5.19 5.25 11.15
C VAL A 145 -4.95 4.58 12.52
N HIS A 146 -5.41 3.33 12.68
CA HIS A 146 -5.12 2.46 13.81
C HIS A 146 -5.30 3.12 15.20
N CYS A 147 -6.31 3.96 15.36
CA CYS A 147 -6.69 4.56 16.63
C CYS A 147 -8.18 4.34 16.93
N ALA A 148 -8.55 4.40 18.20
CA ALA A 148 -9.96 4.33 18.58
C ALA A 148 -10.72 5.52 17.97
N LEU A 149 -11.95 5.28 17.49
CA LEU A 149 -12.79 6.30 16.84
C LEU A 149 -12.98 7.54 17.74
N ALA A 150 -13.15 7.34 19.04
CA ALA A 150 -13.29 8.43 20.03
C ALA A 150 -12.06 9.35 20.11
N ARG A 151 -10.89 8.92 19.61
CA ARG A 151 -9.67 9.75 19.61
C ARG A 151 -9.52 10.57 18.33
N VAL A 152 -10.26 10.23 17.28
CA VAL A 152 -10.13 10.88 15.96
C VAL A 152 -10.28 12.40 16.03
N PRO A 153 -11.33 12.97 16.65
CA PRO A 153 -11.48 14.43 16.69
C PRO A 153 -10.28 15.15 17.31
N GLY A 154 -9.69 14.56 18.37
CA GLY A 154 -8.53 15.13 19.06
C GLY A 154 -7.20 14.96 18.34
N LEU A 155 -7.13 14.08 17.33
CA LEU A 155 -5.93 13.86 16.50
C LEU A 155 -5.94 14.73 15.24
N LEU A 156 -7.11 15.20 14.79
CA LEU A 156 -7.23 16.03 13.60
C LEU A 156 -6.66 17.43 13.86
N SER A 157 -5.94 17.95 12.90
CA SER A 157 -5.49 19.34 12.85
C SER A 157 -5.43 19.84 11.42
N VAL A 158 -5.46 21.17 11.26
CA VAL A 158 -5.28 21.82 9.95
C VAL A 158 -3.99 21.35 9.28
N ASP A 159 -2.89 21.34 10.03
CA ASP A 159 -1.58 20.96 9.51
C ASP A 159 -1.51 19.48 9.11
N LEU A 160 -2.11 18.57 9.87
CA LEU A 160 -2.13 17.15 9.54
C LEU A 160 -2.88 16.90 8.24
N ILE A 161 -4.08 17.49 8.08
CA ILE A 161 -4.88 17.34 6.86
C ILE A 161 -4.13 17.97 5.68
N ARG A 162 -3.63 19.19 5.82
CA ARG A 162 -2.86 19.89 4.78
C ARG A 162 -1.65 19.09 4.35
N ASN A 163 -0.83 18.60 5.28
CA ASN A 163 0.38 17.83 4.96
C ASN A 163 0.04 16.56 4.18
N ARG A 164 -0.86 15.72 4.69
CA ARG A 164 -1.22 14.46 4.04
C ARG A 164 -1.91 14.65 2.70
N ALA A 165 -2.79 15.64 2.57
CA ALA A 165 -3.41 15.97 1.29
C ALA A 165 -2.39 16.50 0.27
N THR A 166 -1.40 17.30 0.69
CA THR A 166 -0.32 17.78 -0.17
C THR A 166 0.56 16.62 -0.68
N ILE A 167 0.95 15.69 0.21
CA ILE A 167 1.68 14.49 -0.16
C ILE A 167 0.87 13.66 -1.16
N THR A 168 -0.44 13.53 -0.92
CA THR A 168 -1.34 12.80 -1.82
C THR A 168 -1.39 13.46 -3.20
N ALA A 169 -1.59 14.78 -3.29
CA ALA A 169 -1.65 15.49 -4.56
C ALA A 169 -0.35 15.29 -5.37
N ARG A 170 0.80 15.46 -4.72
CA ARG A 170 2.12 15.26 -5.36
C ARG A 170 2.31 13.82 -5.86
N ALA A 171 1.87 12.84 -5.07
CA ALA A 171 1.96 11.43 -5.46
C ALA A 171 1.02 11.11 -6.63
N LEU A 172 -0.19 11.65 -6.66
CA LEU A 172 -1.11 11.49 -7.78
C LEU A 172 -0.53 12.08 -9.08
N GLN A 173 0.19 13.20 -9.00
CA GLN A 173 0.90 13.76 -10.15
C GLN A 173 2.04 12.85 -10.60
N ARG A 174 2.95 12.53 -9.70
CA ARG A 174 4.19 11.81 -10.01
C ARG A 174 3.96 10.33 -10.34
N ASP A 175 3.14 9.64 -9.53
CA ASP A 175 3.04 8.18 -9.56
C ASP A 175 1.84 7.70 -10.40
N PHE A 176 0.77 8.51 -10.50
CA PHE A 176 -0.43 8.17 -11.26
C PHE A 176 -0.58 8.98 -12.55
N GLY A 177 0.31 9.94 -12.81
CA GLY A 177 0.30 10.74 -14.03
C GLY A 177 -0.93 11.67 -14.16
N ILE A 178 -1.49 12.12 -13.04
CA ILE A 178 -2.66 13.01 -13.01
C ILE A 178 -2.15 14.45 -12.87
N PRO A 179 -2.12 15.28 -13.94
CA PRO A 179 -1.44 16.59 -13.89
C PRO A 179 -2.06 17.59 -12.90
N ARG A 180 -3.36 17.52 -12.69
CA ARG A 180 -4.12 18.36 -11.74
C ARG A 180 -5.04 17.49 -10.90
N PRO A 181 -4.52 16.85 -9.83
CA PRO A 181 -5.31 15.97 -9.00
C PRO A 181 -6.42 16.74 -8.27
N ARG A 182 -7.63 16.23 -8.34
CA ARG A 182 -8.80 16.74 -7.62
C ARG A 182 -8.96 15.96 -6.33
N LEU A 183 -8.85 16.61 -5.19
CA LEU A 183 -9.02 16.01 -3.89
C LEU A 183 -10.39 16.35 -3.32
N ALA A 184 -11.16 15.33 -2.95
CA ALA A 184 -12.41 15.49 -2.23
C ALA A 184 -12.18 15.24 -0.75
N ILE A 185 -12.35 16.26 0.09
CA ILE A 185 -12.13 16.17 1.53
C ILE A 185 -13.45 15.78 2.20
N CYS A 186 -13.47 14.65 2.90
CA CYS A 186 -14.64 14.23 3.67
C CYS A 186 -14.85 15.13 4.89
N ALA A 187 -16.10 15.30 5.27
CA ALA A 187 -16.46 15.74 6.61
C ALA A 187 -16.16 14.65 7.64
N LEU A 188 -15.97 15.03 8.88
CA LEU A 188 -15.90 14.11 10.01
C LEU A 188 -17.29 13.69 10.46
N ASN A 189 -18.15 14.68 10.64
CA ASN A 189 -19.47 14.54 11.23
C ASN A 189 -20.57 14.31 10.17
N PRO A 190 -21.71 13.69 10.56
CA PRO A 190 -22.87 13.54 9.67
C PRO A 190 -23.30 14.87 9.09
N HIS A 191 -23.70 14.87 7.83
CA HIS A 191 -24.18 16.06 7.10
C HIS A 191 -23.22 17.27 7.13
N GLY A 192 -21.90 17.00 7.29
CA GLY A 192 -20.89 18.06 7.39
C GLY A 192 -21.01 18.91 8.64
N GLY A 193 -21.46 18.33 9.77
CA GLY A 193 -21.66 19.02 11.03
C GLY A 193 -22.94 19.84 11.15
N GLU A 194 -23.71 19.99 10.06
CA GLU A 194 -24.99 20.73 10.00
C GLU A 194 -24.95 22.05 10.79
N GLU A 195 -24.07 22.95 10.33
CA GLU A 195 -23.85 24.27 10.95
C GLU A 195 -23.46 24.20 12.46
N GLY A 196 -22.76 23.15 12.86
CA GLY A 196 -22.27 22.94 14.22
C GLY A 196 -23.23 22.17 15.14
N ARG A 197 -24.34 21.65 14.62
CA ARG A 197 -25.28 20.85 15.43
C ARG A 197 -24.72 19.49 15.81
N PHE A 198 -23.86 18.90 14.97
CA PHE A 198 -23.28 17.57 15.14
C PHE A 198 -21.77 17.61 15.40
N GLY A 199 -21.22 18.79 15.67
CA GLY A 199 -19.80 19.01 15.91
C GLY A 199 -19.30 20.25 15.15
N ASP A 200 -18.15 20.76 15.56
CA ASP A 200 -17.55 21.99 15.00
C ASP A 200 -16.25 21.73 14.24
N GLU A 201 -15.82 20.47 14.11
CA GLU A 201 -14.55 20.10 13.52
C GLU A 201 -14.46 20.53 12.05
N GLU A 202 -15.57 20.54 11.33
CA GLU A 202 -15.62 21.02 9.96
C GLU A 202 -15.23 22.51 9.91
N ALA A 203 -15.86 23.34 10.71
CA ALA A 203 -15.61 24.78 10.72
C ALA A 203 -14.24 25.13 11.27
N ARG A 204 -13.79 24.44 12.34
CA ARG A 204 -12.58 24.75 13.07
C ARG A 204 -11.31 24.14 12.46
N ILE A 205 -11.43 23.00 11.76
CA ILE A 205 -10.26 22.22 11.28
C ILE A 205 -10.33 22.00 9.77
N ILE A 206 -11.44 21.42 9.25
CA ILE A 206 -11.44 20.89 7.88
C ILE A 206 -11.54 22.02 6.87
N VAL A 207 -12.43 23.00 7.09
CA VAL A 207 -12.58 24.17 6.20
C VAL A 207 -11.30 24.99 6.13
N PRO A 208 -10.62 25.34 7.24
CA PRO A 208 -9.31 25.99 7.18
C PRO A 208 -8.24 25.17 6.45
N ALA A 209 -8.23 23.85 6.61
CA ALA A 209 -7.27 22.98 5.90
C ALA A 209 -7.53 23.03 4.37
N ILE A 210 -8.80 22.98 3.95
CA ILE A 210 -9.17 23.12 2.53
C ILE A 210 -8.75 24.49 1.97
N ALA A 211 -8.97 25.56 2.72
CA ALA A 211 -8.55 26.91 2.33
C ALA A 211 -7.03 26.96 2.10
N ALA A 212 -6.24 26.45 3.04
CA ALA A 212 -4.78 26.40 2.94
C ALA A 212 -4.28 25.53 1.76
N LEU A 213 -4.98 24.44 1.45
CA LEU A 213 -4.68 23.61 0.27
C LEU A 213 -4.91 24.38 -1.03
N ARG A 214 -6.03 25.10 -1.14
CA ARG A 214 -6.36 25.94 -2.31
C ARG A 214 -5.38 27.09 -2.50
N GLU A 215 -4.98 27.75 -1.41
CA GLU A 215 -3.94 28.79 -1.42
C GLU A 215 -2.60 28.23 -1.92
N ALA A 216 -2.28 26.96 -1.62
CA ALA A 216 -1.12 26.27 -2.13
C ALA A 216 -1.28 25.73 -3.58
N GLY A 217 -2.39 26.05 -4.27
CA GLY A 217 -2.66 25.65 -5.66
C GLY A 217 -3.15 24.23 -5.83
N ILE A 218 -3.57 23.56 -4.74
CA ILE A 218 -4.12 22.20 -4.80
C ILE A 218 -5.64 22.27 -4.98
N ASP A 219 -6.17 21.56 -5.97
CA ASP A 219 -7.61 21.44 -6.20
C ASP A 219 -8.26 20.56 -5.13
N ALA A 220 -8.74 21.19 -4.08
CA ALA A 220 -9.38 20.55 -2.93
C ALA A 220 -10.82 21.06 -2.78
N SER A 221 -11.77 20.14 -2.72
CA SER A 221 -13.21 20.44 -2.53
C SER A 221 -13.71 19.84 -1.22
N GLY A 222 -14.80 20.38 -0.70
CA GLY A 222 -15.43 19.92 0.54
C GLY A 222 -15.58 21.01 1.61
N PRO A 223 -15.87 20.63 2.87
CA PRO A 223 -16.05 19.25 3.33
C PRO A 223 -17.30 18.59 2.75
N HIS A 224 -17.16 17.35 2.27
CA HIS A 224 -18.26 16.58 1.70
C HIS A 224 -18.82 15.58 2.70
N SER A 225 -20.13 15.44 2.76
CA SER A 225 -20.77 14.39 3.54
C SER A 225 -20.36 13.01 2.98
N ALA A 226 -19.81 12.14 3.84
CA ALA A 226 -19.18 10.88 3.40
C ALA A 226 -20.19 9.90 2.77
N ASP A 227 -21.43 9.90 3.24
CA ASP A 227 -22.51 9.06 2.72
C ASP A 227 -22.84 9.34 1.25
N ALA A 228 -22.71 10.60 0.81
CA ALA A 228 -22.97 11.02 -0.56
C ALA A 228 -21.71 10.97 -1.46
N LEU A 229 -20.51 11.13 -0.87
CA LEU A 229 -19.28 11.29 -1.63
C LEU A 229 -18.92 10.06 -2.46
N PHE A 230 -19.21 8.86 -1.94
CA PHE A 230 -18.84 7.61 -2.59
C PHE A 230 -19.87 7.08 -3.60
N ALA A 231 -20.95 7.82 -3.83
CA ALA A 231 -21.93 7.49 -4.88
C ALA A 231 -21.28 7.54 -6.28
N PRO A 232 -21.71 6.71 -7.25
CA PRO A 232 -21.09 6.60 -8.57
C PRO A 232 -20.91 7.96 -9.29
N HIS A 233 -21.92 8.82 -9.25
CA HIS A 233 -21.88 10.13 -9.88
C HIS A 233 -20.95 11.14 -9.17
N ALA A 234 -20.70 10.98 -7.88
CA ALA A 234 -19.79 11.82 -7.12
C ALA A 234 -18.34 11.39 -7.36
N ARG A 235 -18.05 10.08 -7.43
CA ARG A 235 -16.68 9.53 -7.66
C ARG A 235 -16.05 10.02 -8.96
N ALA A 236 -16.83 10.31 -9.98
CA ALA A 236 -16.33 10.86 -11.25
C ALA A 236 -15.76 12.30 -11.12
N ARG A 237 -16.00 12.98 -10.00
CA ARG A 237 -15.63 14.38 -9.81
C ARG A 237 -14.31 14.60 -9.10
N TYR A 238 -13.67 13.55 -8.57
CA TYR A 238 -12.40 13.62 -7.87
C TYR A 238 -11.49 12.43 -8.22
N ASP A 239 -10.22 12.56 -7.89
CA ASP A 239 -9.19 11.56 -8.17
C ASP A 239 -8.79 10.79 -6.90
N ALA A 240 -8.96 11.41 -5.71
CA ALA A 240 -8.84 10.75 -4.42
C ALA A 240 -9.75 11.41 -3.37
N ALA A 241 -10.29 10.60 -2.46
CA ALA A 241 -11.03 11.05 -1.28
C ALA A 241 -10.10 11.08 -0.05
N ILE A 242 -10.02 12.22 0.62
CA ILE A 242 -9.30 12.39 1.87
C ILE A 242 -10.27 12.19 3.02
N CYS A 243 -10.12 11.10 3.74
CA CYS A 243 -11.02 10.63 4.77
C CYS A 243 -10.47 10.92 6.16
N MET A 244 -11.29 11.31 7.10
CA MET A 244 -10.83 11.72 8.42
C MET A 244 -10.36 10.54 9.27
N TYR A 245 -10.90 9.33 9.05
CA TYR A 245 -10.54 8.14 9.81
C TYR A 245 -10.54 6.86 8.95
N HIS A 246 -9.98 5.83 9.54
CA HIS A 246 -9.71 4.54 8.90
C HIS A 246 -10.94 3.97 8.16
N ASP A 247 -12.05 3.72 8.86
CA ASP A 247 -13.20 3.03 8.27
C ASP A 247 -13.94 3.89 7.25
N GLN A 248 -13.89 5.23 7.37
CA GLN A 248 -14.41 6.14 6.36
C GLN A 248 -13.70 5.98 5.01
N ALA A 249 -12.42 5.58 5.04
CA ALA A 249 -11.62 5.31 3.84
C ALA A 249 -11.80 3.86 3.34
N LEU A 250 -11.74 2.89 4.25
CA LEU A 250 -11.63 1.47 3.89
C LEU A 250 -12.97 0.84 3.54
N ILE A 251 -14.05 1.19 4.24
CA ILE A 251 -15.37 0.60 3.97
C ILE A 251 -15.81 0.82 2.53
N PRO A 252 -15.84 2.06 2.00
CA PRO A 252 -16.27 2.28 0.61
C PRO A 252 -15.34 1.63 -0.41
N LEU A 253 -14.04 1.64 -0.18
CA LEU A 253 -13.10 0.98 -1.08
C LEU A 253 -13.32 -0.53 -1.10
N LYS A 254 -13.41 -1.17 0.08
CA LYS A 254 -13.62 -2.62 0.15
C LYS A 254 -15.00 -3.06 -0.34
N ALA A 255 -16.00 -2.21 -0.24
CA ALA A 255 -17.31 -2.50 -0.81
C ALA A 255 -17.31 -2.49 -2.35
N LEU A 256 -16.39 -1.72 -2.97
CA LEU A 256 -16.31 -1.57 -4.42
C LEU A 256 -15.24 -2.49 -5.05
N ASP A 257 -14.06 -2.58 -4.44
CA ASP A 257 -12.84 -3.11 -5.04
C ASP A 257 -12.11 -4.10 -4.11
N PHE A 258 -12.83 -4.97 -3.41
CA PHE A 258 -12.29 -5.86 -2.37
C PHE A 258 -11.06 -6.68 -2.85
N ASP A 259 -11.20 -7.34 -4.00
CA ASP A 259 -10.19 -8.28 -4.52
C ASP A 259 -9.00 -7.58 -5.20
N ASN A 260 -9.14 -6.30 -5.53
CA ASN A 260 -8.14 -5.52 -6.26
C ASN A 260 -7.62 -4.31 -5.45
N GLY A 261 -7.96 -4.22 -4.17
CA GLY A 261 -7.51 -3.15 -3.30
C GLY A 261 -6.00 -3.24 -3.03
N VAL A 262 -5.29 -2.17 -3.32
CA VAL A 262 -3.85 -2.02 -3.10
C VAL A 262 -3.60 -0.97 -2.05
N ASN A 263 -2.77 -1.29 -1.08
CA ASN A 263 -2.22 -0.34 -0.14
C ASN A 263 -0.89 0.20 -0.70
N MET A 264 -0.81 1.51 -0.95
CA MET A 264 0.40 2.19 -1.37
C MET A 264 0.85 3.16 -0.28
N THR A 265 2.14 3.22 -0.01
CA THR A 265 2.72 4.22 0.90
C THR A 265 3.22 5.39 0.08
N LEU A 266 2.55 6.53 0.18
CA LEU A 266 2.95 7.80 -0.43
C LEU A 266 3.99 8.52 0.42
N GLY A 267 4.64 9.55 -0.14
CA GLY A 267 5.64 10.36 0.55
C GLY A 267 7.04 9.77 0.56
N LEU A 268 7.20 8.53 0.11
CA LEU A 268 8.50 7.87 0.01
C LEU A 268 9.23 8.25 -1.29
N PRO A 269 10.58 8.26 -1.29
CA PRO A 269 11.36 8.39 -2.52
C PRO A 269 11.22 7.17 -3.44
N ILE A 270 10.86 6.02 -2.89
CA ILE A 270 10.61 4.78 -3.62
C ILE A 270 9.13 4.53 -3.85
N VAL A 271 8.76 3.70 -4.84
CA VAL A 271 7.42 3.13 -4.95
C VAL A 271 7.30 1.97 -3.97
N ARG A 272 6.29 1.99 -3.09
CA ARG A 272 5.99 0.87 -2.20
C ARG A 272 4.51 0.54 -2.22
N THR A 273 4.17 -0.69 -2.61
CA THR A 273 2.81 -1.23 -2.61
C THR A 273 2.71 -2.52 -1.81
N SER A 274 1.51 -2.87 -1.42
CA SER A 274 1.18 -4.15 -0.80
C SER A 274 -0.29 -4.48 -1.02
N PRO A 275 -0.70 -5.76 -0.97
CA PRO A 275 -2.10 -6.11 -0.84
C PRO A 275 -2.66 -5.58 0.48
N ASP A 276 -3.97 -5.34 0.52
CA ASP A 276 -4.68 -4.86 1.71
C ASP A 276 -5.42 -6.01 2.43
N HIS A 277 -4.66 -7.05 2.80
CA HIS A 277 -5.13 -8.17 3.62
C HIS A 277 -4.06 -8.65 4.60
N GLY A 278 -4.48 -9.46 5.58
CA GLY A 278 -3.58 -10.07 6.57
C GLY A 278 -2.90 -11.35 6.09
N THR A 279 -2.19 -12.00 7.00
CA THR A 279 -1.42 -13.24 6.74
C THR A 279 -2.29 -14.47 6.47
N ALA A 280 -3.55 -14.47 6.86
CA ALA A 280 -4.54 -15.54 6.61
C ALA A 280 -3.97 -16.96 6.86
N PHE A 281 -3.37 -17.17 8.04
CA PHE A 281 -2.75 -18.47 8.39
C PHE A 281 -3.75 -19.62 8.41
N ASP A 282 -5.02 -19.33 8.63
CA ASP A 282 -6.13 -20.28 8.63
C ASP A 282 -6.32 -21.00 7.28
N ILE A 283 -6.05 -20.31 6.18
CA ILE A 283 -6.14 -20.87 4.82
C ILE A 283 -4.78 -21.22 4.21
N ALA A 284 -3.69 -21.01 4.96
CA ALA A 284 -2.34 -21.27 4.45
C ALA A 284 -2.16 -22.75 4.12
N GLY A 285 -1.66 -23.07 2.93
CA GLY A 285 -1.47 -24.44 2.45
C GLY A 285 -2.72 -25.07 1.80
N GLN A 286 -3.92 -24.48 1.95
CA GLN A 286 -5.17 -25.06 1.43
C GLN A 286 -5.40 -24.80 -0.08
N GLY A 287 -4.64 -23.89 -0.69
CA GLY A 287 -4.80 -23.57 -2.12
C GLY A 287 -6.00 -22.67 -2.44
N THR A 288 -6.67 -22.12 -1.44
CA THR A 288 -7.87 -21.30 -1.57
C THR A 288 -7.61 -19.79 -1.57
N ALA A 289 -6.36 -19.37 -1.29
CA ALA A 289 -5.99 -17.96 -1.27
C ALA A 289 -6.17 -17.31 -2.66
N ASP A 290 -6.84 -16.16 -2.68
CA ASP A 290 -6.96 -15.33 -3.88
C ASP A 290 -5.69 -14.45 -4.03
N PRO A 291 -4.99 -14.52 -5.17
CA PRO A 291 -3.81 -13.71 -5.43
C PRO A 291 -4.14 -12.33 -6.05
N GLY A 292 -5.39 -11.98 -6.29
CA GLY A 292 -5.81 -10.79 -7.02
C GLY A 292 -5.18 -9.51 -6.47
N ALA A 293 -5.25 -9.29 -5.18
CA ALA A 293 -4.68 -8.11 -4.53
C ALA A 293 -3.15 -8.03 -4.65
N MET A 294 -2.42 -9.17 -4.58
CA MET A 294 -0.97 -9.19 -4.80
C MET A 294 -0.61 -8.89 -6.26
N ILE A 295 -1.35 -9.46 -7.21
CA ILE A 295 -1.17 -9.17 -8.64
C ILE A 295 -1.42 -7.68 -8.91
N ALA A 296 -2.48 -7.11 -8.34
CA ALA A 296 -2.79 -5.69 -8.46
C ALA A 296 -1.68 -4.81 -7.85
N ALA A 297 -1.12 -5.21 -6.69
CA ALA A 297 -0.01 -4.49 -6.05
C ALA A 297 1.26 -4.49 -6.91
N ILE A 298 1.62 -5.62 -7.54
CA ILE A 298 2.77 -5.73 -8.45
C ILE A 298 2.55 -4.87 -9.70
N ARG A 299 1.37 -4.94 -10.30
CA ARG A 299 1.02 -4.14 -11.49
C ARG A 299 1.09 -2.66 -11.19
N MET A 300 0.46 -2.21 -10.10
CA MET A 300 0.49 -0.81 -9.68
C MET A 300 1.93 -0.32 -9.39
N ALA A 301 2.76 -1.13 -8.73
CA ALA A 301 4.16 -0.78 -8.49
C ALA A 301 4.91 -0.54 -9.80
N GLY A 302 4.75 -1.42 -10.78
CA GLY A 302 5.39 -1.29 -12.09
C GLY A 302 4.90 -0.07 -12.87
N GLU A 303 3.59 0.19 -12.88
CA GLU A 303 3.02 1.37 -13.53
C GLU A 303 3.52 2.68 -12.91
N CYS A 304 3.56 2.76 -11.57
CA CYS A 304 4.09 3.93 -10.87
C CYS A 304 5.59 4.11 -11.12
N ALA A 305 6.34 3.01 -11.13
CA ALA A 305 7.78 3.04 -11.41
C ALA A 305 8.09 3.52 -12.84
N ALA A 306 7.33 3.04 -13.82
CA ALA A 306 7.46 3.48 -15.22
C ALA A 306 7.23 4.99 -15.35
N ARG A 307 6.15 5.52 -14.73
CA ARG A 307 5.87 6.97 -14.75
C ARG A 307 6.97 7.80 -14.09
N ARG A 308 7.57 7.30 -12.99
CA ARG A 308 8.71 7.98 -12.35
C ARG A 308 9.97 8.01 -13.23
N ALA A 309 10.13 7.04 -14.12
CA ALA A 309 11.27 6.99 -15.04
C ALA A 309 11.11 7.91 -16.26
N GLU A 310 9.87 8.33 -16.58
CA GLU A 310 9.56 9.23 -17.69
C GLU A 310 9.62 10.71 -17.30
N GLY A 311 9.57 11.06 -16.02
CA GLY A 311 9.56 12.42 -15.46
C GLY A 311 10.83 12.78 -14.75
#